data_0e081d1ab3e69903e31366a0c5c08e4f
#
_entry.id   0e081d1ab3e69903e31366a0c5c08e4f
#
_cell.length_a   1.000
_cell.length_b   1.000
_cell.length_c   1.000
_cell.angle_alpha   90.00
_cell.angle_beta   90.00
_cell.angle_gamma   90.00
#
_symmetry.space_group_name_H-M   'P 1'
#
loop_
_entity.id
_entity.type
_entity.pdbx_description
1 polymer ?
#
loop_
_entity_poly.entity_id
_entity_poly.type
_entity_poly.pdbx_seq_one_letter_code
_entity_poly.pdbx_strand_id
1 'polypeptide(L)'
;MTMTQHPSRPPARPRSPALPSLSPLVLACLLALVLPVNAPAAGKAAAKAPARESSAPVTLNFVNADVEAVSRAIAVMIDRQILIDPRVKGPITVYSEQPVTVRDAYQQYLAALRGLNFAVVETAGLLKVLPEPDAKLQTGTVVVG
;
A
#
# COMPACT_ATOMS: atom_id res chain seq x y z
N MET A 1 -41.47 -31.73 33.18
CA MET A 1 -40.45 -31.25 32.18
C MET A 1 -41.21 -30.78 30.96
N THR A 2 -41.42 -29.48 30.85
CA THR A 2 -42.25 -28.88 29.81
C THR A 2 -41.35 -28.07 28.94
N MET A 3 -41.09 -28.55 27.69
CA MET A 3 -40.31 -27.87 26.70
C MET A 3 -41.18 -26.82 25.99
N THR A 4 -40.89 -25.55 26.24
CA THR A 4 -41.55 -24.43 25.55
C THR A 4 -40.82 -24.18 24.24
N GLN A 5 -41.47 -24.54 23.11
CA GLN A 5 -41.00 -24.20 21.76
C GLN A 5 -41.26 -22.71 21.49
N HIS A 6 -40.22 -21.99 21.14
CA HIS A 6 -40.31 -20.61 20.70
C HIS A 6 -40.51 -20.56 19.18
N PRO A 7 -41.56 -19.92 18.63
CA PRO A 7 -41.79 -19.87 17.20
C PRO A 7 -40.83 -18.85 16.53
N SER A 8 -40.13 -19.33 15.54
CA SER A 8 -39.23 -18.56 14.68
C SER A 8 -40.01 -17.56 13.81
N ARG A 9 -39.67 -16.28 13.93
CA ARG A 9 -40.21 -15.19 13.14
C ARG A 9 -39.57 -15.17 11.75
N PRO A 10 -40.34 -15.13 10.63
CA PRO A 10 -39.76 -15.07 9.30
C PRO A 10 -39.14 -13.70 9.01
N PRO A 11 -38.07 -13.64 8.17
CA PRO A 11 -37.40 -12.39 7.81
C PRO A 11 -38.28 -11.54 6.90
N ALA A 12 -38.32 -10.23 7.19
CA ALA A 12 -39.06 -9.23 6.40
C ALA A 12 -38.42 -9.06 5.02
N ARG A 13 -39.24 -9.14 3.97
CA ARG A 13 -38.84 -8.87 2.58
C ARG A 13 -38.55 -7.38 2.39
N PRO A 14 -37.45 -6.99 1.68
CA PRO A 14 -37.22 -5.61 1.30
C PRO A 14 -38.26 -5.15 0.27
N ARG A 15 -38.89 -4.00 0.56
CA ARG A 15 -39.79 -3.30 -0.36
C ARG A 15 -38.97 -2.61 -1.43
N SER A 16 -39.18 -2.95 -2.69
CA SER A 16 -38.67 -2.25 -3.86
C SER A 16 -39.26 -0.84 -3.94
N PRO A 17 -38.47 0.20 -4.22
CA PRO A 17 -39.02 1.53 -4.52
C PRO A 17 -39.61 1.55 -5.92
N ALA A 18 -40.85 2.01 -6.00
CA ALA A 18 -41.59 2.23 -7.23
C ALA A 18 -40.94 3.39 -8.03
N LEU A 19 -40.71 3.13 -9.32
CA LEU A 19 -40.30 4.14 -10.29
C LEU A 19 -41.48 5.10 -10.60
N PRO A 20 -41.24 6.42 -10.63
CA PRO A 20 -42.25 7.34 -11.13
C PRO A 20 -42.35 7.27 -12.65
N SER A 21 -43.60 7.11 -13.14
CA SER A 21 -43.95 7.13 -14.54
C SER A 21 -43.68 8.48 -15.19
N LEU A 22 -42.90 8.47 -16.26
CA LEU A 22 -42.70 9.62 -17.15
C LEU A 22 -43.98 9.93 -17.92
N SER A 23 -44.56 11.09 -17.65
CA SER A 23 -45.57 11.69 -18.50
C SER A 23 -44.94 12.29 -19.76
N PRO A 24 -45.47 11.94 -20.97
CA PRO A 24 -45.03 12.61 -22.20
C PRO A 24 -45.95 13.81 -22.48
N LEU A 25 -45.48 15.02 -22.24
CA LEU A 25 -46.07 16.22 -22.86
C LEU A 25 -45.26 17.46 -22.42
N VAL A 26 -44.27 17.81 -23.18
CA VAL A 26 -43.99 19.19 -23.61
C VAL A 26 -43.02 19.11 -24.79
N LEU A 27 -43.61 19.00 -25.96
CA LEU A 27 -42.98 19.31 -27.23
C LEU A 27 -43.31 20.78 -27.48
N ALA A 28 -42.35 21.67 -27.44
CA ALA A 28 -42.31 22.88 -28.31
C ALA A 28 -41.20 23.85 -27.92
N CYS A 29 -40.46 24.23 -28.95
CA CYS A 29 -39.74 25.50 -29.12
C CYS A 29 -38.50 25.80 -28.24
N LEU A 30 -37.28 25.67 -28.76
CA LEU A 30 -36.62 26.84 -29.38
C LEU A 30 -35.30 26.43 -30.02
N LEU A 31 -35.29 26.62 -31.31
CA LEU A 31 -34.12 26.66 -32.19
C LEU A 31 -33.23 27.84 -31.75
N ALA A 32 -32.08 27.57 -31.13
CA ALA A 32 -31.08 28.61 -30.92
C ALA A 32 -29.65 28.01 -30.82
N LEU A 33 -28.93 28.26 -31.89
CA LEU A 33 -27.52 28.57 -31.96
C LEU A 33 -26.53 27.51 -31.44
N VAL A 34 -26.20 26.59 -32.32
CA VAL A 34 -25.04 25.70 -32.21
C VAL A 34 -23.77 26.54 -32.35
N LEU A 35 -23.09 26.81 -31.24
CA LEU A 35 -21.67 27.17 -31.23
C LEU A 35 -20.89 25.90 -30.79
N PRO A 36 -19.94 25.40 -31.59
CA PRO A 36 -19.05 24.36 -31.16
C PRO A 36 -18.04 24.97 -30.17
N VAL A 37 -18.29 24.79 -28.86
CA VAL A 37 -17.24 24.99 -27.85
C VAL A 37 -16.30 23.80 -27.99
N ASN A 38 -15.20 24.03 -28.67
CA ASN A 38 -14.07 23.13 -28.73
C ASN A 38 -13.37 23.16 -27.37
N ALA A 39 -13.85 22.35 -26.46
CA ALA A 39 -13.17 22.12 -25.15
C ALA A 39 -11.90 21.31 -25.43
N PRO A 40 -10.69 21.82 -25.10
CA PRO A 40 -9.51 20.97 -25.13
C PRO A 40 -9.74 19.85 -24.09
N ALA A 41 -9.75 18.61 -24.56
CA ALA A 41 -9.70 17.43 -23.72
C ALA A 41 -8.36 17.51 -22.95
N ALA A 42 -8.40 18.11 -21.77
CA ALA A 42 -7.34 17.97 -20.80
C ALA A 42 -7.30 16.47 -20.43
N GLY A 43 -6.42 15.75 -21.11
CA GLY A 43 -6.05 14.41 -20.75
C GLY A 43 -5.66 14.44 -19.28
N LYS A 44 -6.56 13.99 -18.44
CA LYS A 44 -6.29 13.76 -17.02
C LYS A 44 -5.30 12.63 -16.99
N ALA A 45 -4.00 12.97 -17.09
CA ALA A 45 -2.94 12.07 -16.69
C ALA A 45 -3.31 11.64 -15.27
N ALA A 46 -3.68 10.39 -15.14
CA ALA A 46 -3.84 9.76 -13.83
C ALA A 46 -2.48 9.86 -13.17
N ALA A 47 -2.27 10.94 -12.44
CA ALA A 47 -1.16 11.06 -11.52
C ALA A 47 -1.31 9.85 -10.59
N LYS A 48 -0.41 8.87 -10.75
CA LYS A 48 -0.24 7.77 -9.84
C LYS A 48 -0.15 8.42 -8.46
N ALA A 49 -1.22 8.30 -7.68
CA ALA A 49 -1.26 8.86 -6.34
C ALA A 49 -0.01 8.33 -5.62
N PRO A 50 0.81 9.20 -5.02
CA PRO A 50 1.92 8.71 -4.23
C PRO A 50 1.33 7.76 -3.20
N ALA A 51 1.88 6.54 -3.13
CA ALA A 51 1.53 5.60 -2.08
C ALA A 51 1.58 6.42 -0.79
N ARG A 52 0.50 6.40 -0.01
CA ARG A 52 0.42 7.10 1.26
C ARG A 52 1.49 6.45 2.15
N GLU A 53 2.68 7.03 2.12
CA GLU A 53 3.70 6.72 3.10
C GLU A 53 3.05 6.99 4.45
N SER A 54 3.00 6.00 5.32
CA SER A 54 2.48 6.17 6.67
C SER A 54 3.26 7.31 7.32
N SER A 55 2.64 8.47 7.44
CA SER A 55 3.28 9.67 7.97
C SER A 55 3.40 9.64 9.49
N ALA A 56 2.94 8.57 10.14
CA ALA A 56 3.06 8.39 11.56
C ALA A 56 4.53 8.22 11.95
N PRO A 57 5.06 9.02 12.90
CA PRO A 57 6.41 8.87 13.37
C PRO A 57 6.57 7.51 14.08
N VAL A 58 7.68 6.83 13.83
CA VAL A 58 8.03 5.54 14.43
C VAL A 58 9.34 5.67 15.19
N THR A 59 9.47 4.93 16.29
CA THR A 59 10.73 4.82 17.04
C THR A 59 11.32 3.45 16.79
N LEU A 60 12.58 3.41 16.35
CA LEU A 60 13.32 2.19 16.13
C LEU A 60 14.11 1.86 17.38
N ASN A 61 14.04 0.63 17.84
CA ASN A 61 14.84 0.13 18.95
C ASN A 61 15.17 -1.36 18.73
N PHE A 62 15.98 -1.61 17.72
CA PHE A 62 16.51 -2.93 17.42
C PHE A 62 18.00 -2.93 17.72
N VAL A 63 18.37 -3.45 18.89
CA VAL A 63 19.77 -3.57 19.32
C VAL A 63 20.13 -5.05 19.34
N ASN A 64 21.14 -5.41 18.53
CA ASN A 64 21.60 -6.80 18.39
C ASN A 64 20.46 -7.78 18.04
N ALA A 65 19.52 -7.30 17.20
CA ALA A 65 18.39 -8.10 16.74
C ALA A 65 18.76 -8.90 15.48
N ASP A 66 18.07 -9.99 15.24
CA ASP A 66 18.26 -10.77 14.00
C ASP A 66 17.78 -9.99 12.76
N VAL A 67 18.59 -10.00 11.69
CA VAL A 67 18.25 -9.33 10.43
C VAL A 67 16.86 -9.73 9.93
N GLU A 68 16.48 -11.01 10.07
CA GLU A 68 15.18 -11.48 9.63
C GLU A 68 14.03 -10.84 10.43
N ALA A 69 14.19 -10.75 11.75
CA ALA A 69 13.18 -10.15 12.63
C ALA A 69 13.01 -8.65 12.33
N VAL A 70 14.11 -7.92 12.14
CA VAL A 70 14.09 -6.49 11.80
C VAL A 70 13.49 -6.27 10.41
N SER A 71 13.86 -7.07 9.42
CA SER A 71 13.32 -6.99 8.06
C SER A 71 11.80 -7.20 8.05
N ARG A 72 11.30 -8.15 8.85
CA ARG A 72 9.86 -8.38 8.98
C ARG A 72 9.13 -7.18 9.59
N ALA A 73 9.70 -6.56 10.62
CA ALA A 73 9.16 -5.36 11.22
C ALA A 73 9.13 -4.19 10.23
N ILE A 74 10.22 -3.97 9.49
CA ILE A 74 10.31 -2.93 8.45
C ILE A 74 9.30 -3.20 7.33
N ALA A 75 9.12 -4.45 6.87
CA ALA A 75 8.15 -4.81 5.84
C ALA A 75 6.73 -4.37 6.20
N VAL A 76 6.33 -4.56 7.46
CA VAL A 76 5.03 -4.10 7.98
C VAL A 76 4.94 -2.58 7.99
N MET A 77 6.00 -1.88 8.40
CA MET A 77 6.02 -0.41 8.47
C MET A 77 5.89 0.26 7.10
N ILE A 78 6.54 -0.31 6.07
CA ILE A 78 6.52 0.24 4.70
C ILE A 78 5.39 -0.31 3.84
N ASP A 79 4.57 -1.22 4.38
CA ASP A 79 3.50 -1.94 3.66
C ASP A 79 4.00 -2.61 2.38
N ARG A 80 5.17 -3.26 2.46
CA ARG A 80 5.83 -3.95 1.35
C ARG A 80 6.27 -5.35 1.77
N GLN A 81 6.30 -6.26 0.81
CA GLN A 81 6.83 -7.60 1.03
C GLN A 81 8.35 -7.61 0.91
N ILE A 82 9.02 -8.19 1.90
CA ILE A 82 10.48 -8.38 1.91
C ILE A 82 10.76 -9.88 1.90
N LEU A 83 11.51 -10.33 0.92
CA LEU A 83 12.04 -11.68 0.84
C LEU A 83 13.51 -11.68 1.27
N ILE A 84 13.89 -12.56 2.19
CA ILE A 84 15.23 -12.64 2.74
C ILE A 84 15.90 -13.91 2.20
N ASP A 85 17.09 -13.75 1.62
CA ASP A 85 17.90 -14.89 1.17
C ASP A 85 18.38 -15.68 2.42
N PRO A 86 18.36 -17.00 2.43
CA PRO A 86 18.78 -17.84 3.56
C PRO A 86 20.22 -17.60 4.05
N ARG A 87 21.05 -16.99 3.20
CA ARG A 87 22.43 -16.62 3.55
C ARG A 87 22.53 -15.30 4.31
N VAL A 88 21.45 -14.52 4.33
CA VAL A 88 21.37 -13.25 5.06
C VAL A 88 21.04 -13.56 6.52
N LYS A 89 22.05 -13.61 7.35
CA LYS A 89 21.95 -13.91 8.79
C LYS A 89 22.92 -13.04 9.58
N GLY A 90 22.58 -12.80 10.83
CA GLY A 90 23.43 -12.10 11.77
C GLY A 90 22.70 -11.02 12.55
N PRO A 91 23.36 -10.48 13.56
CA PRO A 91 22.81 -9.39 14.36
C PRO A 91 22.91 -8.06 13.63
N ILE A 92 21.86 -7.28 13.70
CA ILE A 92 21.77 -5.92 13.19
C ILE A 92 21.32 -4.98 14.31
N THR A 93 21.87 -3.78 14.32
CA THR A 93 21.42 -2.73 15.25
C THR A 93 20.90 -1.56 14.43
N VAL A 94 19.63 -1.24 14.64
CA VAL A 94 18.95 -0.05 14.09
C VAL A 94 18.24 0.64 15.24
N TYR A 95 18.67 1.83 15.57
CA TYR A 95 18.22 2.52 16.76
C TYR A 95 17.97 4.00 16.46
N SER A 96 16.89 4.55 16.99
CA SER A 96 16.56 5.96 16.86
C SER A 96 16.13 6.52 18.21
N GLU A 97 16.82 7.57 18.70
CA GLU A 97 16.47 8.26 19.95
C GLU A 97 15.19 9.08 19.84
N GLN A 98 14.92 9.58 18.64
CA GLN A 98 13.75 10.39 18.35
C GLN A 98 12.84 9.66 17.38
N PRO A 99 11.52 9.92 17.43
CA PRO A 99 10.61 9.43 16.42
C PRO A 99 11.02 9.90 15.03
N VAL A 100 11.17 8.97 14.08
CA VAL A 100 11.56 9.22 12.70
C VAL A 100 10.40 8.89 11.76
N THR A 101 10.45 9.39 10.54
CA THR A 101 9.46 8.99 9.54
C THR A 101 9.70 7.52 9.10
N VAL A 102 8.66 6.87 8.61
CA VAL A 102 8.79 5.49 8.07
C VAL A 102 9.85 5.44 6.96
N ARG A 103 9.96 6.51 6.17
CA ARG A 103 10.98 6.65 5.13
C ARG A 103 12.39 6.69 5.72
N ASP A 104 12.61 7.50 6.75
CA ASP A 104 13.93 7.61 7.40
C ASP A 104 14.28 6.30 8.11
N ALA A 105 13.29 5.65 8.75
CA ALA A 105 13.45 4.33 9.34
C ALA A 105 13.93 3.29 8.31
N TYR A 106 13.33 3.31 7.12
CA TYR A 106 13.73 2.43 6.01
C TYR A 106 15.14 2.76 5.50
N GLN A 107 15.51 4.03 5.39
CA GLN A 107 16.86 4.44 5.00
C GLN A 107 17.93 3.97 6.02
N GLN A 108 17.64 4.11 7.31
CA GLN A 108 18.53 3.60 8.37
C GLN A 108 18.70 2.08 8.28
N TYR A 109 17.63 1.36 8.02
CA TYR A 109 17.67 -0.09 7.81
C TYR A 109 18.54 -0.47 6.59
N LEU A 110 18.40 0.23 5.45
CA LEU A 110 19.24 0.01 4.27
C LEU A 110 20.71 0.27 4.57
N ALA A 111 21.02 1.33 5.30
CA ALA A 111 22.39 1.65 5.71
C ALA A 111 22.99 0.58 6.62
N ALA A 112 22.20 0.06 7.57
CA ALA A 112 22.62 -1.01 8.47
C ALA A 112 22.88 -2.34 7.71
N LEU A 113 22.05 -2.69 6.73
CA LEU A 113 22.26 -3.86 5.87
C LEU A 113 23.56 -3.76 5.07
N ARG A 114 23.87 -2.58 4.53
CA ARG A 114 25.14 -2.35 3.82
C ARG A 114 26.35 -2.53 4.71
N GLY A 115 26.26 -2.09 5.96
CA GLY A 115 27.31 -2.33 6.94
C GLY A 115 27.63 -3.81 7.16
N LEU A 116 26.67 -4.68 6.84
CA LEU A 116 26.82 -6.14 6.89
C LEU A 116 27.06 -6.78 5.51
N ASN A 117 27.36 -6.00 4.47
CA ASN A 117 27.53 -6.43 3.07
C ASN A 117 26.28 -7.09 2.47
N PHE A 118 25.10 -6.63 2.88
CA PHE A 118 23.82 -7.02 2.29
C PHE A 118 23.24 -5.86 1.47
N ALA A 119 22.49 -6.18 0.42
CA ALA A 119 21.80 -5.21 -0.40
C ALA A 119 20.33 -5.60 -0.58
N VAL A 120 19.51 -4.59 -0.84
CA VAL A 120 18.10 -4.76 -1.18
C VAL A 120 17.91 -4.51 -2.67
N VAL A 121 17.32 -5.46 -3.36
CA VAL A 121 16.97 -5.36 -4.78
C VAL A 121 15.46 -5.38 -4.93
N GLU A 122 14.91 -4.43 -5.65
CA GLU A 122 13.49 -4.40 -5.98
C GLU A 122 13.24 -5.10 -7.32
N THR A 123 12.41 -6.12 -7.31
CA THR A 123 12.01 -6.87 -8.50
C THR A 123 10.49 -7.08 -8.48
N ALA A 124 9.80 -6.59 -9.51
CA ALA A 124 8.35 -6.73 -9.64
C ALA A 124 7.54 -6.31 -8.39
N GLY A 125 7.99 -5.26 -7.67
CA GLY A 125 7.34 -4.77 -6.46
C GLY A 125 7.67 -5.53 -5.17
N LEU A 126 8.50 -6.58 -5.27
CA LEU A 126 9.02 -7.34 -4.15
C LEU A 126 10.43 -6.85 -3.80
N LEU A 127 10.69 -6.60 -2.52
CA LEU A 127 12.02 -6.27 -2.02
C LEU A 127 12.75 -7.56 -1.64
N LYS A 128 13.94 -7.78 -2.17
CA LYS A 128 14.75 -8.96 -1.88
C LYS A 128 16.05 -8.55 -1.21
N VAL A 129 16.29 -9.08 -0.02
CA VAL A 129 17.55 -8.89 0.72
C VAL A 129 18.48 -10.05 0.41
N LEU A 130 19.68 -9.75 -0.08
CA LEU A 130 20.68 -10.74 -0.47
C LEU A 130 22.09 -10.19 -0.27
N PRO A 131 23.14 -11.04 -0.29
CA PRO A 131 24.52 -10.60 -0.24
C PRO A 131 24.86 -9.65 -1.41
N GLU A 132 25.63 -8.60 -1.15
CA GLU A 132 25.94 -7.56 -2.15
C GLU A 132 26.53 -8.09 -3.46
N PRO A 133 27.41 -9.10 -3.48
CA PRO A 133 27.90 -9.66 -4.74
C PRO A 133 26.80 -10.22 -5.63
N ASP A 134 25.80 -10.85 -5.02
CA ASP A 134 24.67 -11.44 -5.75
C ASP A 134 23.69 -10.37 -6.22
N ALA A 135 23.55 -9.27 -5.47
CA ALA A 135 22.72 -8.13 -5.86
C ALA A 135 23.14 -7.53 -7.21
N LYS A 136 24.43 -7.51 -7.50
CA LYS A 136 24.98 -6.99 -8.75
C LYS A 136 24.68 -7.87 -9.96
N LEU A 137 24.31 -9.13 -9.73
CA LEU A 137 23.95 -10.10 -10.77
C LEU A 137 22.44 -10.18 -11.02
N GLN A 138 21.64 -9.56 -10.17
CA GLN A 138 20.19 -9.60 -10.29
C GLN A 138 19.69 -8.57 -11.31
N THR A 139 18.72 -8.99 -12.13
CA THR A 139 17.99 -8.07 -13.02
C THR A 139 16.92 -7.33 -12.21
N GLY A 140 17.30 -6.24 -11.59
CA GLY A 140 16.42 -5.43 -10.74
C GLY A 140 17.09 -4.12 -10.34
N THR A 141 16.32 -3.23 -9.72
CA THR A 141 16.86 -1.97 -9.21
C THR A 141 17.42 -2.18 -7.81
N VAL A 142 18.71 -1.91 -7.63
CA VAL A 142 19.32 -1.91 -6.29
C VAL A 142 18.84 -0.66 -5.54
N VAL A 143 18.20 -0.89 -4.40
CA VAL A 143 17.74 0.20 -3.54
C VAL A 143 18.92 0.74 -2.74
N VAL A 144 19.26 1.99 -2.99
CA VAL A 144 20.32 2.72 -2.31
C VAL A 144 19.71 3.64 -1.26
N GLY A 145 20.20 3.53 -0.01
CA GLY A 145 19.89 4.43 1.08
C GLY A 145 20.80 5.64 1.10
#